data_9f72a4a59a6fd7dd9814633a08b93b9d
#
_entry.id   9f72a4a59a6fd7dd9814633a08b93b9d
#
_cell.length_a   1.000
_cell.length_b   1.000
_cell.length_c   1.000
_cell.angle_alpha   90.00
_cell.angle_beta   90.00
_cell.angle_gamma   90.00
#
_symmetry.space_group_name_H-M   'P 1'
#
loop_
_entity.id
_entity.type
_entity.pdbx_description
1 polymer ?
#
loop_
_entity_poly.entity_id
_entity_poly.type
_entity_poly.pdbx_seq_one_letter_code
_entity_poly.pdbx_strand_id
1 'polypeptide(L)' 'MTYRRVVSYGLIAGLRREDIDGMRPGEILDLYYYRSVYDNGR' A
#
# COMPACT_ATOMS: atom_id res chain seq x y z
N MET A 1 4.55 10.18 8.75
CA MET A 1 4.61 9.64 7.37
C MET A 1 3.86 10.57 6.44
N THR A 2 4.42 10.86 5.29
CA THR A 2 3.79 11.77 4.33
C THR A 2 2.88 11.01 3.39
N TYR A 3 1.91 11.72 2.82
CA TYR A 3 0.99 11.13 1.85
C TYR A 3 1.74 10.55 0.64
N ARG A 4 2.81 11.23 0.22
CA ARG A 4 3.61 10.78 -0.91
C ARG A 4 4.18 9.38 -0.67
N ARG A 5 4.64 9.12 0.55
CA ARG A 5 5.16 7.80 0.91
C ARG A 5 4.06 6.74 0.90
N VAL A 6 2.88 7.11 1.39
CA VAL A 6 1.75 6.20 1.39
C VAL A 6 1.38 5.81 -0.03
N VAL A 7 1.38 6.77 -0.94
CA VAL A 7 1.11 6.51 -2.35
C VAL A 7 2.16 5.55 -2.92
N SER A 8 3.42 5.76 -2.58
CA SER A 8 4.49 4.88 -3.05
C SER A 8 4.29 3.44 -2.57
N TYR A 9 3.93 3.27 -1.31
CA TYR A 9 3.66 1.94 -0.77
C TYR A 9 2.50 1.27 -1.50
N GLY A 10 1.45 2.03 -1.80
CA GLY A 10 0.32 1.51 -2.54
C GLY A 10 0.71 1.04 -3.93
N LEU A 11 1.53 1.83 -4.62
CA LEU A 11 1.99 1.46 -5.95
C LEU A 11 2.86 0.20 -5.92
N ILE A 12 3.72 0.08 -4.91
CA ILE A 12 4.56 -1.10 -4.73
C ILE A 12 3.68 -2.32 -4.48
N ALA A 13 2.59 -2.15 -3.76
CA ALA A 13 1.67 -3.23 -3.46
C ALA A 13 0.79 -3.62 -4.66
N GLY A 14 0.91 -2.90 -5.78
CA GLY A 14 0.19 -3.23 -6.99
C GLY A 14 -1.12 -2.48 -7.18
N LEU A 15 -1.37 -1.47 -6.38
CA LEU A 15 -2.58 -0.66 -6.51
C LEU A 15 -2.41 0.42 -7.57
N ARG A 16 -3.51 0.79 -8.19
CA ARG A 16 -3.52 1.91 -9.12
C ARG A 16 -3.65 3.21 -8.35
N ARG A 17 -3.18 4.30 -8.96
CA ARG A 17 -3.28 5.62 -8.34
C ARG A 17 -4.72 5.96 -7.99
N GLU A 18 -5.65 5.65 -8.88
CA GLU A 18 -7.07 5.92 -8.63
C GLU A 18 -7.62 5.12 -7.47
N ASP A 19 -7.11 3.90 -7.26
CA ASP A 19 -7.51 3.10 -6.12
C ASP A 19 -6.98 3.72 -4.82
N ILE A 20 -5.76 4.20 -4.85
CA ILE A 20 -5.11 4.82 -3.69
C ILE A 20 -5.86 6.07 -3.28
N ASP A 21 -6.30 6.87 -4.25
CA ASP A 21 -7.02 8.10 -3.97
C ASP A 21 -8.33 7.86 -3.24
N GLY A 22 -8.93 6.70 -3.43
CA GLY A 22 -10.18 6.36 -2.78
C GLY A 22 -10.00 5.63 -1.46
N MET A 23 -8.78 5.38 -1.04
CA MET A 23 -8.49 4.62 0.16
C MET A 23 -7.93 5.52 1.26
N ARG A 24 -8.13 5.07 2.51
CA ARG A 24 -7.51 5.74 3.65
C ARG A 24 -6.06 5.30 3.73
N PRO A 25 -5.15 6.18 4.22
CA PRO A 25 -3.74 5.84 4.32
C PRO A 25 -3.48 4.54 5.09
N GLY A 26 -4.24 4.30 6.16
CA GLY A 26 -4.07 3.08 6.95
C GLY A 26 -4.39 1.82 6.16
N GLU A 27 -5.38 1.89 5.27
CA GLU A 27 -5.74 0.75 4.44
C GLU A 27 -4.63 0.41 3.46
N ILE A 28 -4.00 1.43 2.89
CA ILE A 28 -2.90 1.23 1.94
C ILE A 28 -1.73 0.57 2.65
N LEU A 29 -1.38 1.03 3.84
CA LEU A 29 -0.28 0.47 4.60
C LEU A 29 -0.58 -0.96 5.03
N ASP A 30 -1.82 -1.26 5.38
CA ASP A 30 -2.21 -2.62 5.74
C ASP A 30 -2.04 -3.57 4.57
N LEU A 31 -2.44 -3.15 3.38
CA LEU A 31 -2.27 -3.96 2.19
C LEU A 31 -0.79 -4.17 1.86
N TYR A 32 -0.01 -3.11 1.99
CA TYR A 32 1.42 -3.20 1.74
C TYR A 32 2.07 -4.18 2.72
N TYR A 33 1.73 -4.06 4.00
CA TYR A 33 2.29 -4.94 5.03
C TYR A 33 1.87 -6.39 4.79
N TYR A 34 0.60 -6.59 4.53
CA TYR A 34 0.07 -7.93 4.26
C TYR A 34 0.81 -8.59 3.11
N ARG A 35 0.98 -7.86 2.02
CA ARG A 35 1.64 -8.39 0.84
C ARG A 35 3.10 -8.70 1.11
N SER A 36 3.77 -7.81 1.83
CA SER A 36 5.17 -7.99 2.18
C SER A 36 5.36 -9.25 3.02
N VAL A 37 4.53 -9.44 4.02
CA VAL A 37 4.60 -10.61 4.89
C VAL A 37 4.28 -11.88 4.10
N TYR A 38 3.25 -11.82 3.27
CA TYR A 38 2.84 -12.97 2.48
C TYR A 38 3.94 -13.42 1.53
N ASP A 39 4.55 -12.47 0.83
CA ASP A 39 5.61 -12.79 -0.12
C ASP A 39 6.86 -13.32 0.58
N ASN A 40 7.18 -12.78 1.75
CA ASN A 40 8.37 -13.18 2.49
C ASN A 40 8.12 -14.42 3.37
N GLY A 41 6.88 -14.73 3.64
CA GLY A 41 6.52 -15.86 4.49
C GLY A 41 6.56 -17.21 3.81
N ARG A 42 6.99 -17.22 2.58
CA ARG A 42 7.08 -18.47 1.80
C ARG A 42 8.31 -19.30 2.20
#